data_0bf873bae46819f8563a5842af82a9be
#
_entry.id   0bf873bae46819f8563a5842af82a9be
#
_cell.length_a   1.000
_cell.length_b   1.000
_cell.length_c   1.000
_cell.angle_alpha   90.00
_cell.angle_beta   90.00
_cell.angle_gamma   90.00
#
_symmetry.space_group_name_H-M   'P 1'
#
loop_
_entity.id
_entity.type
_entity.pdbx_description
1 polymer ?
#
loop_
_entity_poly.entity_id
_entity_poly.type
_entity_poly.pdbx_seq_one_letter_code
_entity_poly.pdbx_strand_id
1 'polypeptide(L)'
;MSTLSQRRTLSESALPGLPLRHRGKVRDVFDIPPERLPEGTPPGAGYLLMVATDRLSAFDVVLPDPIPGKGEMLCQISNFWFHRTEHILPNHLAGIDVAGVLPEGVDPALYEKRAVVVRRLRPVPIECIARGYVIGSGWKDYQRTGRISGIALPDGLRQAEKLAEPIFTPSTKAAVGEHDENIDFDTAVRLCGADLAEAVRDATLRLYRHAADHAAERGILLADTKFEFGTDADGRLYVMDEMLTPDSSRYWPADEYEVGSSPPSYDKQIVRDWLEASGWDKTAPGPRLPEEVIERTRARYAEALRKLAGISVD
;
A
#
# COMPACT_ATOMS: atom_id res chain seq x y z
N MET A 1 3.21 -21.46 25.69
CA MET A 1 3.94 -20.18 25.88
C MET A 1 4.08 -19.58 24.50
N SER A 2 3.42 -18.44 24.27
CA SER A 2 3.24 -17.85 22.93
C SER A 2 4.57 -17.43 22.30
N THR A 3 4.81 -17.88 21.08
CA THR A 3 5.99 -17.56 20.25
C THR A 3 6.04 -16.07 19.83
N LEU A 4 4.98 -15.29 20.08
CA LEU A 4 4.89 -13.85 19.78
C LEU A 4 5.83 -13.00 20.66
N SER A 5 6.13 -13.44 21.89
CA SER A 5 6.95 -12.69 22.86
C SER A 5 8.41 -12.47 22.45
N GLN A 6 8.92 -13.13 21.41
CA GLN A 6 10.34 -13.04 21.01
C GLN A 6 10.59 -12.17 19.77
N ARG A 7 9.55 -11.72 19.06
CA ARG A 7 9.74 -10.86 17.87
C ARG A 7 9.72 -9.39 18.28
N ARG A 8 10.79 -8.67 17.91
CA ARG A 8 10.85 -7.22 18.10
C ARG A 8 9.79 -6.53 17.22
N THR A 9 8.73 -6.00 17.85
CA THR A 9 7.78 -5.14 17.15
C THR A 9 8.31 -3.71 17.08
N LEU A 10 8.11 -3.04 15.94
CA LEU A 10 8.46 -1.64 15.76
C LEU A 10 7.19 -0.83 15.56
N SER A 11 6.71 -0.15 16.60
CA SER A 11 5.58 0.78 16.50
C SER A 11 6.01 2.19 16.13
N GLU A 12 7.20 2.62 16.56
CA GLU A 12 7.77 3.93 16.23
C GLU A 12 9.28 3.79 16.00
N SER A 13 9.76 4.48 14.96
CA SER A 13 11.19 4.55 14.70
C SER A 13 11.81 5.71 15.47
N ALA A 14 12.91 5.45 16.18
CA ALA A 14 13.75 6.45 16.80
C ALA A 14 15.13 6.39 16.16
N LEU A 15 15.44 7.36 15.30
CA LEU A 15 16.69 7.46 14.55
C LEU A 15 17.36 8.79 14.87
N PRO A 16 18.14 8.88 15.99
CA PRO A 16 18.77 10.12 16.40
C PRO A 16 19.73 10.64 15.30
N GLY A 17 19.57 11.91 14.94
CA GLY A 17 20.37 12.53 13.87
C GLY A 17 19.81 12.38 12.45
N LEU A 18 18.69 11.66 12.27
CA LEU A 18 17.88 11.76 11.06
C LEU A 18 16.62 12.58 11.36
N PRO A 19 16.40 13.71 10.68
CA PRO A 19 15.19 14.50 10.87
C PRO A 19 13.93 13.70 10.47
N LEU A 20 13.00 13.52 11.40
CA LEU A 20 11.69 12.95 11.11
C LEU A 20 10.90 13.95 10.25
N ARG A 21 10.67 13.58 8.99
CA ARG A 21 9.91 14.38 8.04
C ARG A 21 8.41 14.22 8.23
N HIS A 22 7.99 12.97 8.39
CA HIS A 22 6.57 12.63 8.50
C HIS A 22 6.40 11.31 9.24
N ARG A 23 5.40 11.27 10.14
CA ARG A 23 4.92 10.03 10.75
C ARG A 23 3.52 9.75 10.24
N GLY A 24 3.44 8.81 9.30
CA GLY A 24 2.16 8.35 8.76
C GLY A 24 1.45 7.35 9.66
N LYS A 25 0.29 6.85 9.24
CA LYS A 25 -0.49 5.84 10.00
C LYS A 25 0.31 4.55 10.23
N VAL A 26 1.14 4.13 9.28
CA VAL A 26 1.88 2.85 9.30
C VAL A 26 3.35 2.96 8.88
N ARG A 27 3.84 4.13 8.49
CA ARG A 27 5.23 4.39 8.09
C ARG A 27 5.77 5.63 8.74
N ASP A 28 7.08 5.62 9.01
CA ASP A 28 7.85 6.79 9.40
C ASP A 28 8.82 7.16 8.26
N VAL A 29 8.92 8.44 7.93
CA VAL A 29 9.75 8.96 6.84
C VAL A 29 10.73 9.97 7.41
N PHE A 30 12.01 9.77 7.12
CA PHE A 30 13.10 10.63 7.57
C PHE A 30 13.82 11.27 6.38
N ASP A 31 14.25 12.50 6.52
CA ASP A 31 15.19 13.10 5.58
C ASP A 31 16.58 12.50 5.81
N ILE A 32 17.29 12.15 4.73
CA ILE A 32 18.69 11.70 4.83
C ILE A 32 19.59 12.90 4.52
N PRO A 33 20.39 13.36 5.49
CA PRO A 33 21.35 14.42 5.25
C PRO A 33 22.42 14.02 4.21
N PRO A 34 22.88 14.95 3.35
CA PRO A 34 23.83 14.62 2.27
C PRO A 34 25.11 13.93 2.74
N GLU A 35 25.60 14.25 3.92
CA GLU A 35 26.80 13.67 4.53
C GLU A 35 26.68 12.21 4.92
N ARG A 36 25.45 11.67 4.96
CA ARG A 36 25.18 10.24 5.22
C ARG A 36 25.00 9.43 3.94
N LEU A 37 24.94 10.09 2.80
CA LEU A 37 24.81 9.39 1.52
C LEU A 37 26.18 8.87 1.06
N PRO A 38 26.24 7.69 0.40
CA PRO A 38 27.46 7.19 -0.21
C PRO A 38 28.08 8.21 -1.17
N GLU A 39 29.42 8.24 -1.24
CA GLU A 39 30.14 9.08 -2.21
C GLU A 39 29.70 8.76 -3.64
N GLY A 40 29.52 9.78 -4.46
CA GLY A 40 29.03 9.62 -5.83
C GLY A 40 27.53 9.46 -5.97
N THR A 41 26.75 9.53 -4.86
CA THR A 41 25.28 9.54 -4.97
C THR A 41 24.84 10.74 -5.84
N PRO A 42 24.03 10.49 -6.90
CA PRO A 42 23.62 11.57 -7.80
C PRO A 42 22.91 12.70 -7.03
N PRO A 43 23.25 13.97 -7.30
CA PRO A 43 22.48 15.07 -6.76
C PRO A 43 21.06 15.02 -7.34
N GLY A 44 20.07 15.20 -6.49
CA GLY A 44 18.65 15.21 -6.84
C GLY A 44 17.89 16.07 -5.87
N ALA A 45 16.57 15.90 -5.83
CA ALA A 45 15.73 16.58 -4.84
C ALA A 45 15.99 16.09 -3.38
N GLY A 46 16.93 15.17 -3.20
CA GLY A 46 17.30 14.54 -1.94
C GLY A 46 16.80 13.09 -1.83
N TYR A 47 17.09 12.49 -0.69
CA TYR A 47 16.76 11.11 -0.40
C TYR A 47 16.04 10.99 0.94
N LEU A 48 15.18 9.99 1.05
CA LEU A 48 14.41 9.73 2.25
C LEU A 48 14.65 8.29 2.71
N LEU A 49 14.66 8.08 4.01
CA LEU A 49 14.56 6.76 4.60
C LEU A 49 13.09 6.53 4.98
N MET A 50 12.45 5.56 4.33
CA MET A 50 11.08 5.15 4.65
C MET A 50 11.13 3.87 5.48
N VAL A 51 10.49 3.88 6.65
CA VAL A 51 10.45 2.76 7.59
C VAL A 51 9.01 2.28 7.73
N ALA A 52 8.72 1.06 7.29
CA ALA A 52 7.46 0.39 7.51
C ALA A 52 7.40 -0.12 8.97
N THR A 53 6.40 0.34 9.71
CA THR A 53 6.20 -0.04 11.11
C THR A 53 5.17 -1.16 11.22
N ASP A 54 5.08 -1.76 12.41
CA ASP A 54 4.10 -2.79 12.71
C ASP A 54 2.74 -2.21 13.14
N ARG A 55 2.59 -0.86 13.12
CA ARG A 55 1.30 -0.20 13.36
C ARG A 55 0.24 -0.70 12.39
N LEU A 56 -0.97 -0.85 12.89
CA LEU A 56 -2.14 -1.16 12.09
C LEU A 56 -3.11 0.02 12.12
N SER A 57 -3.63 0.39 10.97
CA SER A 57 -4.69 1.40 10.86
C SER A 57 -5.93 0.79 10.20
N ALA A 58 -7.08 1.02 10.79
CA ALA A 58 -8.38 0.67 10.23
C ALA A 58 -9.37 1.81 10.48
N PHE A 59 -10.25 2.09 9.50
CA PHE A 59 -11.20 3.21 9.55
C PHE A 59 -10.53 4.54 9.90
N ASP A 60 -9.35 4.79 9.32
CA ASP A 60 -8.50 5.97 9.52
C ASP A 60 -7.93 6.16 10.94
N VAL A 61 -8.17 5.23 11.85
CA VAL A 61 -7.62 5.22 13.21
C VAL A 61 -6.45 4.24 13.31
N VAL A 62 -5.33 4.68 13.89
CA VAL A 62 -4.22 3.80 14.27
C VAL A 62 -4.61 3.05 15.54
N LEU A 63 -4.60 1.73 15.48
CA LEU A 63 -4.94 0.87 16.60
C LEU A 63 -3.79 0.78 17.60
N PRO A 64 -4.07 0.57 18.90
CA PRO A 64 -3.03 0.53 19.94
C PRO A 64 -2.12 -0.71 19.84
N ASP A 65 -2.61 -1.80 19.26
CA ASP A 65 -1.86 -3.05 19.18
C ASP A 65 -1.24 -3.22 17.79
N PRO A 66 0.10 -3.34 17.68
CA PRO A 66 0.78 -3.60 16.42
C PRO A 66 0.59 -5.07 15.99
N ILE A 67 0.75 -5.33 14.69
CA ILE A 67 0.84 -6.69 14.15
C ILE A 67 2.32 -7.06 13.99
N PRO A 68 2.85 -8.00 14.79
CA PRO A 68 4.28 -8.34 14.80
C PRO A 68 4.81 -8.74 13.42
N GLY A 69 5.86 -8.05 12.94
CA GLY A 69 6.49 -8.30 11.65
C GLY A 69 5.71 -7.78 10.43
N LYS A 70 4.58 -7.08 10.62
CA LYS A 70 3.78 -6.51 9.52
C LYS A 70 4.63 -5.61 8.62
N GLY A 71 5.41 -4.69 9.21
CA GLY A 71 6.25 -3.77 8.46
C GLY A 71 7.27 -4.48 7.58
N GLU A 72 7.88 -5.56 8.08
CA GLU A 72 8.83 -6.37 7.31
C GLU A 72 8.14 -7.08 6.15
N MET A 73 7.00 -7.72 6.40
CA MET A 73 6.26 -8.44 5.36
C MET A 73 5.81 -7.52 4.23
N LEU A 74 5.23 -6.36 4.57
CA LEU A 74 4.75 -5.41 3.57
C LEU A 74 5.90 -4.77 2.77
N CYS A 75 7.00 -4.40 3.43
CA CYS A 75 8.18 -3.86 2.76
C CYS A 75 8.76 -4.86 1.76
N GLN A 76 8.86 -6.14 2.12
CA GLN A 76 9.35 -7.20 1.24
C GLN A 76 8.41 -7.46 0.06
N ILE A 77 7.07 -7.45 0.26
CA ILE A 77 6.10 -7.55 -0.84
C ILE A 77 6.26 -6.36 -1.79
N SER A 78 6.32 -5.14 -1.26
CA SER A 78 6.47 -3.93 -2.06
C SER A 78 7.77 -3.94 -2.87
N ASN A 79 8.90 -4.31 -2.25
CA ASN A 79 10.20 -4.41 -2.92
C ASN A 79 10.20 -5.48 -4.02
N PHE A 80 9.60 -6.64 -3.78
CA PHE A 80 9.41 -7.66 -4.81
C PHE A 80 8.70 -7.09 -6.03
N TRP A 81 7.62 -6.34 -5.83
CA TRP A 81 6.86 -5.75 -6.93
C TRP A 81 7.62 -4.60 -7.62
N PHE A 82 8.32 -3.74 -6.88
CA PHE A 82 9.16 -2.71 -7.48
C PHE A 82 10.19 -3.29 -8.45
N HIS A 83 10.91 -4.34 -8.05
CA HIS A 83 11.88 -5.00 -8.93
C HIS A 83 11.22 -5.70 -10.11
N ARG A 84 10.10 -6.38 -9.87
CA ARG A 84 9.41 -7.13 -10.91
C ARG A 84 8.80 -6.25 -12.00
N THR A 85 8.49 -5.01 -11.69
CA THR A 85 7.79 -4.07 -12.59
C THR A 85 8.65 -2.94 -13.15
N GLU A 86 9.97 -2.96 -12.91
CA GLU A 86 10.92 -1.95 -13.40
C GLU A 86 10.87 -1.76 -14.93
N HIS A 87 10.57 -2.82 -15.68
CA HIS A 87 10.41 -2.79 -17.14
C HIS A 87 9.10 -2.08 -17.58
N ILE A 88 8.14 -1.85 -16.68
CA ILE A 88 6.89 -1.15 -16.96
C ILE A 88 7.03 0.33 -16.65
N LEU A 89 7.51 0.65 -15.44
CA LEU A 89 7.73 2.01 -14.96
C LEU A 89 8.87 2.01 -13.93
N PRO A 90 9.78 3.01 -13.95
CA PRO A 90 10.75 3.16 -12.87
C PRO A 90 10.06 3.40 -11.54
N ASN A 91 10.73 3.00 -10.45
CA ASN A 91 10.27 3.20 -9.09
C ASN A 91 11.21 4.12 -8.29
N HIS A 92 10.79 4.51 -7.11
CA HIS A 92 11.50 5.48 -6.28
C HIS A 92 12.70 4.90 -5.50
N LEU A 93 12.93 3.58 -5.50
CA LEU A 93 14.05 2.98 -4.78
C LEU A 93 15.38 3.59 -5.27
N ALA A 94 16.23 3.97 -4.34
CA ALA A 94 17.52 4.60 -4.66
C ALA A 94 18.65 3.59 -4.88
N GLY A 95 18.46 2.32 -4.49
CA GLY A 95 19.51 1.30 -4.53
C GLY A 95 20.63 1.54 -3.52
N ILE A 96 20.37 2.35 -2.49
CA ILE A 96 21.33 2.66 -1.41
C ILE A 96 21.02 1.73 -0.24
N ASP A 97 22.09 1.13 0.32
CA ASP A 97 21.96 0.28 1.49
C ASP A 97 21.48 1.05 2.72
N VAL A 98 20.45 0.51 3.38
CA VAL A 98 19.85 1.08 4.58
C VAL A 98 20.89 1.19 5.71
N ALA A 99 21.71 0.16 5.92
CA ALA A 99 22.72 0.15 6.99
C ALA A 99 23.72 1.33 6.87
N GLY A 100 24.03 1.72 5.63
CA GLY A 100 24.97 2.81 5.36
C GLY A 100 24.46 4.21 5.73
N VAL A 101 23.14 4.39 5.88
CA VAL A 101 22.52 5.69 6.21
C VAL A 101 22.03 5.77 7.66
N LEU A 102 21.99 4.63 8.38
CA LEU A 102 21.54 4.61 9.76
C LEU A 102 22.50 5.36 10.69
N PRO A 103 21.98 6.00 11.75
CA PRO A 103 22.81 6.61 12.78
C PRO A 103 23.70 5.58 13.50
N GLU A 104 24.86 6.04 13.99
CA GLU A 104 25.73 5.22 14.82
C GLU A 104 25.00 4.72 16.08
N GLY A 105 25.23 3.46 16.43
CA GLY A 105 24.58 2.80 17.57
C GLY A 105 23.16 2.27 17.32
N VAL A 106 22.60 2.49 16.13
CA VAL A 106 21.34 1.88 15.71
C VAL A 106 21.62 0.47 15.17
N ASP A 107 20.85 -0.53 15.66
CA ASP A 107 20.95 -1.91 15.18
C ASP A 107 20.39 -2.04 13.76
N PRO A 108 21.21 -2.27 12.73
CA PRO A 108 20.73 -2.37 11.35
C PRO A 108 19.73 -3.50 11.13
N ALA A 109 19.86 -4.61 11.87
CA ALA A 109 18.98 -5.76 11.72
C ALA A 109 17.51 -5.44 12.00
N LEU A 110 17.22 -4.39 12.78
CA LEU A 110 15.86 -3.92 13.02
C LEU A 110 15.22 -3.26 11.78
N TYR A 111 16.04 -2.70 10.88
CA TYR A 111 15.59 -1.89 9.75
C TYR A 111 15.77 -2.55 8.38
N GLU A 112 16.70 -3.50 8.26
CA GLU A 112 17.11 -4.12 7.01
C GLU A 112 15.96 -4.65 6.14
N LYS A 113 14.94 -5.26 6.78
CA LYS A 113 13.80 -5.88 6.07
C LYS A 113 12.56 -4.98 6.00
N ARG A 114 12.57 -3.83 6.69
CA ARG A 114 11.39 -2.95 6.81
C ARG A 114 11.63 -1.51 6.38
N ALA A 115 12.85 -1.17 5.98
CA ALA A 115 13.17 0.16 5.53
C ALA A 115 13.75 0.14 4.12
N VAL A 116 13.61 1.26 3.42
CA VAL A 116 14.17 1.51 2.10
C VAL A 116 14.66 2.94 1.99
N VAL A 117 15.76 3.15 1.27
CA VAL A 117 16.19 4.47 0.85
C VAL A 117 15.57 4.78 -0.50
N VAL A 118 14.88 5.91 -0.58
CA VAL A 118 14.12 6.31 -1.77
C VAL A 118 14.49 7.72 -2.24
N ARG A 119 14.32 7.96 -3.53
CA ARG A 119 14.41 9.31 -4.10
C ARG A 119 13.25 10.15 -3.61
N ARG A 120 13.52 11.40 -3.25
CA ARG A 120 12.49 12.38 -2.97
C ARG A 120 11.87 12.85 -4.28
N LEU A 121 10.62 12.57 -4.48
CA LEU A 121 9.83 12.92 -5.67
C LEU A 121 8.77 13.97 -5.32
N ARG A 122 8.28 14.67 -6.33
CA ARG A 122 7.07 15.50 -6.21
C ARG A 122 5.84 14.61 -6.41
N PRO A 123 5.00 14.43 -5.38
CA PRO A 123 3.83 13.55 -5.48
C PRO A 123 2.83 14.05 -6.52
N VAL A 124 2.22 13.10 -7.25
CA VAL A 124 1.02 13.36 -8.04
C VAL A 124 -0.16 13.55 -7.06
N PRO A 125 -1.00 14.59 -7.22
CA PRO A 125 -1.99 14.99 -6.22
C PRO A 125 -3.28 14.16 -6.23
N ILE A 126 -3.23 12.95 -6.76
CA ILE A 126 -4.34 11.98 -6.75
C ILE A 126 -3.84 10.60 -6.33
N GLU A 127 -4.73 9.76 -5.81
CA GLU A 127 -4.52 8.34 -5.68
C GLU A 127 -4.95 7.62 -6.96
N CYS A 128 -4.16 6.69 -7.43
CA CYS A 128 -4.36 6.00 -8.70
C CYS A 128 -4.82 4.57 -8.45
N ILE A 129 -6.12 4.31 -8.60
CA ILE A 129 -6.71 3.01 -8.28
C ILE A 129 -7.08 2.28 -9.58
N ALA A 130 -6.64 1.03 -9.70
CA ALA A 130 -7.14 0.09 -10.70
C ALA A 130 -8.11 -0.89 -10.07
N ARG A 131 -9.22 -1.18 -10.76
CA ARG A 131 -10.23 -2.17 -10.33
C ARG A 131 -10.48 -3.17 -11.45
N GLY A 132 -10.31 -4.44 -11.14
CA GLY A 132 -10.73 -5.54 -12.01
C GLY A 132 -12.01 -6.19 -11.56
N TYR A 133 -12.54 -5.80 -10.39
CA TYR A 133 -13.76 -6.33 -9.79
C TYR A 133 -14.56 -5.20 -9.13
N VAL A 134 -15.87 -5.39 -9.04
CA VAL A 134 -16.82 -4.42 -8.47
C VAL A 134 -16.91 -4.62 -6.97
N ILE A 135 -16.07 -3.90 -6.19
CA ILE A 135 -15.98 -4.06 -4.74
C ILE A 135 -15.68 -2.72 -4.03
N GLY A 136 -15.87 -2.67 -2.72
CA GLY A 136 -15.51 -1.52 -1.87
C GLY A 136 -16.27 -0.25 -2.23
N SER A 137 -15.57 0.89 -2.34
CA SER A 137 -16.20 2.18 -2.73
C SER A 137 -16.77 2.11 -4.15
N GLY A 138 -16.12 1.36 -5.05
CA GLY A 138 -16.62 1.15 -6.42
C GLY A 138 -17.97 0.44 -6.45
N TRP A 139 -18.19 -0.58 -5.59
CA TRP A 139 -19.49 -1.23 -5.47
C TRP A 139 -20.58 -0.25 -4.98
N LYS A 140 -20.27 0.56 -3.97
CA LYS A 140 -21.19 1.58 -3.44
C LYS A 140 -21.58 2.62 -4.51
N ASP A 141 -20.61 3.07 -5.30
CA ASP A 141 -20.85 4.01 -6.39
C ASP A 141 -21.71 3.39 -7.49
N TYR A 142 -21.39 2.15 -7.88
CA TYR A 142 -22.17 1.42 -8.88
C TYR A 142 -23.62 1.21 -8.43
N GLN A 143 -23.86 0.79 -7.20
CA GLN A 143 -25.22 0.65 -6.66
C GLN A 143 -26.03 1.93 -6.71
N ARG A 144 -25.37 3.08 -6.49
CA ARG A 144 -26.02 4.38 -6.45
C ARG A 144 -26.26 4.99 -7.83
N THR A 145 -25.38 4.72 -8.80
CA THR A 145 -25.33 5.51 -10.05
C THR A 145 -25.20 4.67 -11.33
N GLY A 146 -24.99 3.37 -11.24
CA GLY A 146 -24.61 2.52 -12.38
C GLY A 146 -23.21 2.82 -12.93
N ARG A 147 -22.41 3.63 -12.20
CA ARG A 147 -21.10 4.10 -12.64
C ARG A 147 -20.06 3.96 -11.53
N ILE A 148 -18.78 3.89 -11.90
CA ILE A 148 -17.64 4.03 -10.99
C ILE A 148 -16.73 5.11 -11.56
N SER A 149 -16.41 6.16 -10.78
CA SER A 149 -15.57 7.29 -11.24
C SER A 149 -16.01 7.85 -12.61
N GLY A 150 -17.31 7.98 -12.83
CA GLY A 150 -17.88 8.47 -14.09
C GLY A 150 -17.99 7.41 -15.22
N ILE A 151 -17.33 6.25 -15.10
CA ILE A 151 -17.37 5.16 -16.09
C ILE A 151 -18.68 4.42 -15.96
N ALA A 152 -19.50 4.42 -17.02
CA ALA A 152 -20.72 3.62 -17.08
C ALA A 152 -20.39 2.13 -17.18
N LEU A 153 -21.03 1.32 -16.36
CA LEU A 153 -20.86 -0.13 -16.35
C LEU A 153 -22.18 -0.82 -16.77
N PRO A 154 -22.12 -2.06 -17.26
CA PRO A 154 -23.32 -2.85 -17.57
C PRO A 154 -24.26 -2.94 -16.38
N ASP A 155 -25.58 -2.98 -16.66
CA ASP A 155 -26.59 -3.20 -15.65
C ASP A 155 -26.53 -4.64 -15.09
N GLY A 156 -26.91 -4.80 -13.82
CA GLY A 156 -27.06 -6.11 -13.19
C GLY A 156 -25.75 -6.73 -12.66
N LEU A 157 -24.65 -6.00 -12.64
CA LEU A 157 -23.43 -6.47 -11.99
C LEU A 157 -23.66 -6.70 -10.49
N ARG A 158 -23.09 -7.77 -9.97
CA ARG A 158 -23.14 -8.16 -8.56
C ARG A 158 -21.88 -7.74 -7.83
N GLN A 159 -21.93 -7.70 -6.52
CA GLN A 159 -20.76 -7.48 -5.69
C GLN A 159 -19.67 -8.52 -6.00
N ALA A 160 -18.41 -8.07 -6.01
CA ALA A 160 -17.24 -8.88 -6.36
C ALA A 160 -17.25 -9.46 -7.79
N GLU A 161 -18.16 -9.03 -8.67
CA GLU A 161 -18.15 -9.48 -10.05
C GLU A 161 -16.94 -8.94 -10.82
N LYS A 162 -16.32 -9.80 -11.63
CA LYS A 162 -15.17 -9.44 -12.46
C LYS A 162 -15.59 -8.53 -13.60
N LEU A 163 -14.91 -7.44 -13.79
CA LEU A 163 -15.10 -6.56 -14.94
C LEU A 163 -14.50 -7.18 -16.20
N ALA A 164 -15.08 -6.89 -17.35
CA ALA A 164 -14.57 -7.34 -18.65
C ALA A 164 -13.14 -6.83 -18.88
N GLU A 165 -12.88 -5.58 -18.51
CA GLU A 165 -11.57 -4.95 -18.53
C GLU A 165 -11.33 -4.19 -17.20
N PRO A 166 -10.08 -4.14 -16.70
CA PRO A 166 -9.78 -3.31 -15.55
C PRO A 166 -10.01 -1.83 -15.86
N ILE A 167 -10.56 -1.11 -14.89
CA ILE A 167 -10.84 0.33 -15.01
C ILE A 167 -9.96 1.15 -14.08
N PHE A 168 -9.62 2.38 -14.51
CA PHE A 168 -8.93 3.38 -13.71
C PHE A 168 -9.95 4.25 -12.98
N THR A 169 -9.89 4.26 -11.65
CA THR A 169 -10.83 4.95 -10.78
C THR A 169 -10.08 5.79 -9.76
N PRO A 170 -9.58 6.98 -10.17
CA PRO A 170 -8.80 7.83 -9.27
C PRO A 170 -9.62 8.35 -8.10
N SER A 171 -8.93 8.73 -7.01
CA SER A 171 -9.51 9.46 -5.89
C SER A 171 -8.66 10.69 -5.53
N THR A 172 -9.29 11.63 -4.83
CA THR A 172 -8.55 12.73 -4.22
C THR A 172 -7.61 12.19 -3.14
N LYS A 173 -6.56 12.95 -2.83
CA LYS A 173 -5.81 12.80 -1.58
C LYS A 173 -6.42 13.78 -0.57
N ALA A 174 -7.29 13.27 0.29
CA ALA A 174 -7.96 14.07 1.29
C ALA A 174 -6.96 14.66 2.31
N ALA A 175 -7.29 15.81 2.89
CA ALA A 175 -6.55 16.34 4.03
C ALA A 175 -6.67 15.40 5.23
N VAL A 176 -5.74 15.51 6.18
CA VAL A 176 -5.75 14.68 7.39
C VAL A 176 -7.08 14.85 8.14
N GLY A 177 -7.85 13.78 8.25
CA GLY A 177 -9.17 13.75 8.90
C GLY A 177 -10.36 13.77 7.94
N GLU A 178 -10.13 13.89 6.64
CA GLU A 178 -11.14 13.74 5.60
C GLU A 178 -11.01 12.39 4.89
N HIS A 179 -12.03 11.96 4.16
CA HIS A 179 -12.02 10.72 3.39
C HIS A 179 -11.71 10.99 1.92
N ASP A 180 -10.91 10.09 1.32
CA ASP A 180 -10.64 10.11 -0.10
C ASP A 180 -11.96 9.87 -0.88
N GLU A 181 -12.24 10.73 -1.87
CA GLU A 181 -13.42 10.65 -2.72
C GLU A 181 -13.04 10.16 -4.12
N ASN A 182 -13.80 9.20 -4.63
CA ASN A 182 -13.67 8.78 -6.03
C ASN A 182 -13.97 9.98 -6.95
N ILE A 183 -13.09 10.25 -7.91
CA ILE A 183 -13.25 11.31 -8.91
C ILE A 183 -13.28 10.71 -10.31
N ASP A 184 -13.84 11.44 -11.26
CA ASP A 184 -13.77 11.07 -12.67
C ASP A 184 -12.43 11.48 -13.30
N PHE A 185 -12.17 10.96 -14.50
CA PHE A 185 -10.92 11.22 -15.21
C PHE A 185 -10.76 12.71 -15.57
N ASP A 186 -11.84 13.43 -15.91
CA ASP A 186 -11.79 14.85 -16.21
C ASP A 186 -11.36 15.68 -14.99
N THR A 187 -11.76 15.27 -13.80
CA THR A 187 -11.29 15.88 -12.55
C THR A 187 -9.80 15.58 -12.32
N ALA A 188 -9.35 14.36 -12.59
CA ALA A 188 -7.92 14.03 -12.52
C ALA A 188 -7.10 14.88 -13.50
N VAL A 189 -7.60 15.09 -14.73
CA VAL A 189 -6.98 16.00 -15.71
C VAL A 189 -6.91 17.44 -15.19
N ARG A 190 -7.96 17.94 -14.54
CA ARG A 190 -7.93 19.29 -13.94
C ARG A 190 -6.89 19.44 -12.83
N LEU A 191 -6.67 18.37 -12.05
CA LEU A 191 -5.71 18.36 -10.92
C LEU A 191 -4.25 18.16 -11.36
N CYS A 192 -4.01 17.34 -12.38
CA CYS A 192 -2.67 16.91 -12.76
C CYS A 192 -2.17 17.51 -14.08
N GLY A 193 -3.07 18.01 -14.94
CA GLY A 193 -2.82 18.24 -16.35
C GLY A 193 -3.03 16.96 -17.19
N ALA A 194 -3.38 17.13 -18.47
CA ALA A 194 -3.79 16.03 -19.34
C ALA A 194 -2.70 14.96 -19.50
N ASP A 195 -1.48 15.38 -19.85
CA ASP A 195 -0.37 14.45 -20.12
C ASP A 195 -0.03 13.59 -18.91
N LEU A 196 0.00 14.19 -17.72
CA LEU A 196 0.32 13.46 -16.49
C LEU A 196 -0.85 12.55 -16.07
N ALA A 197 -2.10 12.99 -16.21
CA ALA A 197 -3.28 12.18 -15.92
C ALA A 197 -3.35 10.94 -16.82
N GLU A 198 -3.05 11.09 -18.12
CA GLU A 198 -2.97 9.97 -19.06
C GLU A 198 -1.83 9.02 -18.72
N ALA A 199 -0.63 9.56 -18.43
CA ALA A 199 0.53 8.74 -18.07
C ALA A 199 0.30 7.90 -16.81
N VAL A 200 -0.30 8.47 -15.75
CA VAL A 200 -0.58 7.71 -14.52
C VAL A 200 -1.71 6.70 -14.71
N ARG A 201 -2.74 7.01 -15.53
CA ARG A 201 -3.80 6.05 -15.88
C ARG A 201 -3.21 4.83 -16.57
N ASP A 202 -2.42 5.05 -17.63
CA ASP A 202 -1.85 3.98 -18.42
C ASP A 202 -0.85 3.14 -17.60
N ALA A 203 -0.01 3.79 -16.80
CA ALA A 203 0.90 3.11 -15.87
C ALA A 203 0.13 2.25 -14.86
N THR A 204 -0.93 2.81 -14.24
CA THR A 204 -1.79 2.11 -13.28
C THR A 204 -2.39 0.84 -13.86
N LEU A 205 -2.97 0.92 -15.05
CA LEU A 205 -3.61 -0.23 -15.70
C LEU A 205 -2.59 -1.29 -16.15
N ARG A 206 -1.41 -0.88 -16.63
CA ARG A 206 -0.34 -1.81 -17.01
C ARG A 206 0.23 -2.55 -15.79
N LEU A 207 0.52 -1.83 -14.70
CA LEU A 207 0.99 -2.41 -13.44
C LEU A 207 -0.05 -3.38 -12.87
N TYR A 208 -1.32 -2.98 -12.87
CA TYR A 208 -2.42 -3.83 -12.40
C TYR A 208 -2.52 -5.13 -13.19
N ARG A 209 -2.56 -5.08 -14.53
CA ARG A 209 -2.67 -6.29 -15.37
C ARG A 209 -1.52 -7.25 -15.10
N HIS A 210 -0.29 -6.74 -15.11
CA HIS A 210 0.90 -7.55 -14.82
C HIS A 210 0.83 -8.23 -13.45
N ALA A 211 0.38 -7.50 -12.43
CA ALA A 211 0.25 -8.03 -11.07
C ALA A 211 -0.91 -9.03 -10.94
N ALA A 212 -2.05 -8.77 -11.59
CA ALA A 212 -3.21 -9.65 -11.60
C ALA A 212 -2.90 -11.01 -12.24
N ASP A 213 -2.18 -11.02 -13.38
CA ASP A 213 -1.74 -12.24 -14.05
C ASP A 213 -0.81 -13.06 -13.15
N HIS A 214 0.20 -12.43 -12.56
CA HIS A 214 1.13 -13.08 -11.64
C HIS A 214 0.43 -13.67 -10.40
N ALA A 215 -0.52 -12.92 -9.81
CA ALA A 215 -1.27 -13.37 -8.65
C ALA A 215 -2.20 -14.55 -9.00
N ALA A 216 -2.86 -14.51 -10.18
CA ALA A 216 -3.75 -15.57 -10.63
C ALA A 216 -3.02 -16.91 -10.79
N GLU A 217 -1.81 -16.92 -11.34
CA GLU A 217 -0.96 -18.11 -11.43
C GLU A 217 -0.65 -18.76 -10.07
N ARG A 218 -0.85 -18.02 -8.97
CA ARG A 218 -0.59 -18.41 -7.58
C ARG A 218 -1.84 -18.63 -6.74
N GLY A 219 -3.00 -18.71 -7.43
CA GLY A 219 -4.29 -18.92 -6.78
C GLY A 219 -4.77 -17.71 -5.98
N ILE A 220 -4.36 -16.51 -6.39
CA ILE A 220 -4.78 -15.24 -5.78
C ILE A 220 -5.43 -14.35 -6.84
N LEU A 221 -6.59 -13.77 -6.51
CA LEU A 221 -7.24 -12.75 -7.33
C LEU A 221 -6.90 -11.37 -6.78
N LEU A 222 -6.39 -10.48 -7.63
CA LEU A 222 -6.20 -9.07 -7.32
C LEU A 222 -7.45 -8.31 -7.72
N ALA A 223 -8.26 -7.92 -6.74
CA ALA A 223 -9.53 -7.25 -7.01
C ALA A 223 -9.37 -5.78 -7.37
N ASP A 224 -8.65 -5.05 -6.57
CA ASP A 224 -8.26 -3.67 -6.81
C ASP A 224 -6.93 -3.36 -6.11
N THR A 225 -6.30 -2.29 -6.54
CA THR A 225 -5.07 -1.79 -5.93
C THR A 225 -4.96 -0.29 -6.10
N LYS A 226 -4.35 0.35 -5.11
CA LYS A 226 -4.00 1.76 -5.10
C LYS A 226 -2.50 1.92 -5.34
N PHE A 227 -2.14 2.79 -6.28
CA PHE A 227 -0.77 3.24 -6.51
C PHE A 227 -0.63 4.72 -6.18
N GLU A 228 0.56 5.08 -5.78
CA GLU A 228 1.01 6.48 -5.71
C GLU A 228 2.14 6.71 -6.71
N PHE A 229 2.10 7.87 -7.34
CA PHE A 229 3.11 8.28 -8.31
C PHE A 229 3.73 9.60 -7.91
N GLY A 230 4.92 9.84 -8.42
CA GLY A 230 5.63 11.10 -8.29
C GLY A 230 6.51 11.37 -9.49
N THR A 231 6.92 12.63 -9.64
CA THR A 231 7.85 13.04 -10.69
C THR A 231 9.15 13.56 -10.09
N ASP A 232 10.27 13.32 -10.78
CA ASP A 232 11.54 13.96 -10.48
C ASP A 232 11.59 15.41 -11.00
N ALA A 233 12.75 16.05 -10.90
CA ALA A 233 12.96 17.43 -11.34
C ALA A 233 12.82 17.60 -12.87
N ASP A 234 13.07 16.53 -13.63
CA ASP A 234 12.97 16.51 -15.08
C ASP A 234 11.56 16.15 -15.57
N GLY A 235 10.62 15.91 -14.65
CA GLY A 235 9.24 15.52 -14.95
C GLY A 235 9.05 14.04 -15.27
N ARG A 236 10.08 13.20 -15.11
CA ARG A 236 9.96 11.76 -15.31
C ARG A 236 9.09 11.14 -14.23
N LEU A 237 8.15 10.28 -14.63
CA LEU A 237 7.20 9.60 -13.77
C LEU A 237 7.82 8.37 -13.10
N TYR A 238 7.52 8.18 -11.81
CA TYR A 238 7.90 7.04 -10.99
C TYR A 238 6.71 6.52 -10.20
N VAL A 239 6.62 5.20 -10.00
CA VAL A 239 5.77 4.66 -8.94
C VAL A 239 6.50 4.80 -7.61
N MET A 240 5.76 5.19 -6.56
CA MET A 240 6.34 5.49 -5.25
C MET A 240 5.49 4.95 -4.10
N ASP A 241 5.93 5.19 -2.87
CA ASP A 241 5.30 4.80 -1.61
C ASP A 241 5.34 3.29 -1.38
N GLU A 242 4.23 2.60 -1.42
CA GLU A 242 4.12 1.14 -1.47
C GLU A 242 3.29 0.71 -2.67
N MET A 243 3.51 -0.52 -3.13
CA MET A 243 2.69 -1.03 -4.20
C MET A 243 2.34 -2.49 -3.99
N LEU A 244 1.08 -2.84 -4.32
CA LEU A 244 0.62 -4.22 -4.42
C LEU A 244 0.83 -5.01 -3.11
N THR A 245 0.76 -4.31 -1.97
CA THR A 245 0.74 -4.93 -0.65
C THR A 245 -0.72 -5.21 -0.23
N PRO A 246 -0.96 -6.11 0.71
CA PRO A 246 -2.29 -6.27 1.28
C PRO A 246 -2.88 -5.01 1.94
N ASP A 247 -2.07 -4.00 2.27
CA ASP A 247 -2.58 -2.72 2.78
C ASP A 247 -3.07 -1.78 1.68
N SER A 248 -2.49 -1.86 0.47
CA SER A 248 -2.86 -1.06 -0.69
C SER A 248 -3.74 -1.79 -1.70
N SER A 249 -3.98 -3.09 -1.52
CA SER A 249 -4.65 -3.97 -2.48
C SER A 249 -5.60 -4.95 -1.81
N ARG A 250 -6.69 -5.32 -2.50
CA ARG A 250 -7.51 -6.46 -2.11
C ARG A 250 -7.08 -7.69 -2.86
N TYR A 251 -6.54 -8.65 -2.13
CA TYR A 251 -6.18 -9.97 -2.62
C TYR A 251 -7.14 -11.02 -2.05
N TRP A 252 -7.73 -11.83 -2.91
CA TRP A 252 -8.65 -12.89 -2.54
C TRP A 252 -8.07 -14.26 -2.85
N PRO A 253 -8.23 -15.27 -1.98
CA PRO A 253 -8.02 -16.67 -2.37
C PRO A 253 -8.95 -17.04 -3.53
N ALA A 254 -8.39 -17.56 -4.62
CA ALA A 254 -9.18 -17.87 -5.80
C ALA A 254 -10.19 -19.01 -5.57
N ASP A 255 -9.87 -19.92 -4.67
CA ASP A 255 -10.71 -21.06 -4.27
C ASP A 255 -11.82 -20.68 -3.28
N GLU A 256 -11.74 -19.51 -2.66
CA GLU A 256 -12.77 -18.98 -1.75
C GLU A 256 -13.58 -17.83 -2.39
N TYR A 257 -13.32 -17.53 -3.68
CA TYR A 257 -14.00 -16.45 -4.38
C TYR A 257 -15.40 -16.82 -4.83
N GLU A 258 -16.38 -16.00 -4.47
CA GLU A 258 -17.78 -16.14 -4.87
C GLU A 258 -18.37 -14.77 -5.24
N VAL A 259 -19.00 -14.71 -6.44
CA VAL A 259 -19.70 -13.50 -6.91
C VAL A 259 -20.99 -13.28 -6.11
N GLY A 260 -21.25 -12.06 -5.73
CA GLY A 260 -22.40 -11.66 -4.92
C GLY A 260 -22.12 -11.62 -3.42
N SER A 261 -20.89 -11.94 -3.02
CA SER A 261 -20.43 -11.90 -1.63
C SER A 261 -19.31 -10.87 -1.42
N SER A 262 -18.81 -10.76 -0.19
CA SER A 262 -17.54 -10.09 0.12
C SER A 262 -16.51 -11.20 0.35
N PRO A 263 -15.68 -11.55 -0.64
CA PRO A 263 -14.74 -12.66 -0.49
C PRO A 263 -13.75 -12.44 0.66
N PRO A 264 -13.27 -13.51 1.32
CA PRO A 264 -12.18 -13.42 2.27
C PRO A 264 -10.97 -12.75 1.63
N SER A 265 -10.25 -11.93 2.38
CA SER A 265 -9.13 -11.17 1.85
C SER A 265 -7.85 -11.42 2.66
N TYR A 266 -6.69 -11.27 2.00
CA TYR A 266 -5.38 -11.29 2.65
C TYR A 266 -5.04 -9.98 3.37
N ASP A 267 -5.93 -8.99 3.28
CA ASP A 267 -5.79 -7.71 3.96
C ASP A 267 -6.27 -7.77 5.42
N LYS A 268 -6.45 -6.62 6.01
CA LYS A 268 -6.96 -6.43 7.38
C LYS A 268 -8.47 -6.63 7.54
N GLN A 269 -9.12 -7.40 6.65
CA GLN A 269 -10.59 -7.64 6.73
C GLN A 269 -10.97 -8.30 8.06
N ILE A 270 -10.18 -9.25 8.55
CA ILE A 270 -10.38 -9.89 9.86
C ILE A 270 -10.46 -8.84 10.98
N VAL A 271 -9.59 -7.84 10.94
CA VAL A 271 -9.60 -6.75 11.92
C VAL A 271 -10.83 -5.87 11.76
N ARG A 272 -11.20 -5.52 10.50
CA ARG A 272 -12.39 -4.71 10.23
C ARG A 272 -13.67 -5.40 10.70
N ASP A 273 -13.83 -6.69 10.41
CA ASP A 273 -14.98 -7.49 10.83
C ASP A 273 -15.10 -7.54 12.36
N TRP A 274 -13.96 -7.75 13.03
CA TRP A 274 -13.93 -7.74 14.50
C TRP A 274 -14.29 -6.35 15.06
N LEU A 275 -13.75 -5.27 14.50
CA LEU A 275 -14.05 -3.90 14.93
C LEU A 275 -15.52 -3.56 14.73
N GLU A 276 -16.13 -3.97 13.62
CA GLU A 276 -17.56 -3.77 13.37
C GLU A 276 -18.42 -4.58 14.34
N ALA A 277 -18.04 -5.82 14.64
CA ALA A 277 -18.74 -6.66 15.59
C ALA A 277 -18.59 -6.17 17.06
N SER A 278 -17.53 -5.42 17.36
CA SER A 278 -17.29 -4.87 18.71
C SER A 278 -18.21 -3.69 19.05
N GLY A 279 -18.92 -3.12 18.09
CA GLY A 279 -19.75 -1.93 18.27
C GLY A 279 -18.97 -0.63 18.45
N TRP A 280 -17.66 -0.61 18.13
CA TRP A 280 -16.84 0.59 18.18
C TRP A 280 -17.29 1.62 17.12
N ASP A 281 -17.35 2.89 17.54
CA ASP A 281 -17.87 4.01 16.74
C ASP A 281 -16.92 4.53 15.65
N LYS A 282 -15.78 3.85 15.43
CA LYS A 282 -14.73 4.19 14.46
C LYS A 282 -14.01 5.51 14.76
N THR A 283 -14.05 5.98 16.00
CA THR A 283 -13.31 7.16 16.47
C THR A 283 -12.12 6.78 17.35
N ALA A 284 -11.09 7.64 17.38
CA ALA A 284 -9.94 7.43 18.26
C ALA A 284 -10.31 7.69 19.74
N PRO A 285 -9.74 6.90 20.70
CA PRO A 285 -8.79 5.81 20.49
C PRO A 285 -9.46 4.50 20.03
N GLY A 286 -8.74 3.73 19.17
CA GLY A 286 -9.21 2.41 18.79
C GLY A 286 -9.16 1.40 19.95
N PRO A 287 -10.01 0.36 19.91
CA PRO A 287 -9.99 -0.70 20.94
C PRO A 287 -8.74 -1.58 20.80
N ARG A 288 -8.37 -2.27 21.89
CA ARG A 288 -7.33 -3.28 21.87
C ARG A 288 -7.81 -4.54 21.13
N LEU A 289 -6.92 -5.10 20.32
CA LEU A 289 -7.21 -6.32 19.57
C LEU A 289 -6.96 -7.56 20.43
N PRO A 290 -7.85 -8.58 20.38
CA PRO A 290 -7.54 -9.89 20.93
C PRO A 290 -6.30 -10.53 20.27
N GLU A 291 -5.52 -11.29 21.03
CA GLU A 291 -4.33 -11.99 20.51
C GLU A 291 -4.66 -12.86 19.31
N GLU A 292 -5.78 -13.57 19.32
CA GLU A 292 -6.24 -14.38 18.19
C GLU A 292 -6.42 -13.56 16.90
N VAL A 293 -6.96 -12.33 16.99
CA VAL A 293 -7.15 -11.45 15.85
C VAL A 293 -5.80 -10.99 15.30
N ILE A 294 -4.86 -10.65 16.20
CA ILE A 294 -3.48 -10.27 15.83
C ILE A 294 -2.79 -11.43 15.10
N GLU A 295 -2.84 -12.64 15.66
CA GLU A 295 -2.19 -13.83 15.08
C GLU A 295 -2.78 -14.20 13.72
N ARG A 296 -4.10 -14.22 13.59
CA ARG A 296 -4.78 -14.48 12.32
C ARG A 296 -4.44 -13.45 11.26
N THR A 297 -4.41 -12.17 11.64
CA THR A 297 -4.03 -11.09 10.73
C THR A 297 -2.59 -11.24 10.26
N ARG A 298 -1.67 -11.51 11.19
CA ARG A 298 -0.26 -11.78 10.88
C ARG A 298 -0.12 -12.97 9.92
N ALA A 299 -0.83 -14.06 10.17
CA ALA A 299 -0.80 -15.25 9.33
C ALA A 299 -1.23 -14.94 7.88
N ARG A 300 -2.27 -14.10 7.69
CA ARG A 300 -2.71 -13.66 6.34
C ARG A 300 -1.63 -12.83 5.62
N TYR A 301 -0.94 -11.92 6.30
CA TYR A 301 0.17 -11.18 5.69
C TYR A 301 1.35 -12.10 5.32
N ALA A 302 1.70 -13.05 6.18
CA ALA A 302 2.75 -14.02 5.90
C ALA A 302 2.38 -14.95 4.72
N GLU A 303 1.14 -15.38 4.63
CA GLU A 303 0.63 -16.17 3.51
C GLU A 303 0.69 -15.39 2.19
N ALA A 304 0.27 -14.12 2.19
CA ALA A 304 0.36 -13.25 1.02
C ALA A 304 1.82 -13.11 0.55
N LEU A 305 2.76 -12.83 1.45
CA LEU A 305 4.18 -12.73 1.13
C LEU A 305 4.71 -14.03 0.51
N ARG A 306 4.40 -15.18 1.13
CA ARG A 306 4.84 -16.49 0.62
C ARG A 306 4.26 -16.80 -0.76
N LYS A 307 2.96 -16.56 -0.97
CA LYS A 307 2.31 -16.85 -2.26
C LYS A 307 2.77 -15.90 -3.35
N LEU A 308 2.81 -14.59 -3.09
CA LEU A 308 3.14 -13.59 -4.10
C LEU A 308 4.63 -13.56 -4.43
N ALA A 309 5.50 -13.55 -3.42
CA ALA A 309 6.93 -13.34 -3.58
C ALA A 309 7.80 -14.58 -3.35
N GLY A 310 7.23 -15.70 -2.87
CA GLY A 310 7.99 -16.91 -2.54
C GLY A 310 8.83 -16.77 -1.26
N ILE A 311 8.62 -15.74 -0.46
CA ILE A 311 9.39 -15.45 0.75
C ILE A 311 8.63 -15.98 1.97
N SER A 312 9.29 -16.76 2.79
CA SER A 312 8.76 -17.22 4.08
C SER A 312 9.31 -16.37 5.22
N VAL A 313 8.47 -16.05 6.20
CA VAL A 313 8.88 -15.46 7.47
C VAL A 313 8.69 -16.50 8.57
N ASP A 314 9.76 -16.77 9.29
CA ASP A 314 9.77 -17.71 10.42
C ASP A 314 9.06 -17.12 11.65
#